data_2b45ce1be40dcc4325850d49fe8dc3c1
#
_entry.id   2b45ce1be40dcc4325850d49fe8dc3c1
#
_cell.length_a   1.000
_cell.length_b   1.000
_cell.length_c   1.000
_cell.angle_alpha   90.00
_cell.angle_beta   90.00
_cell.angle_gamma   90.00
#
_symmetry.space_group_name_H-M   'P 1'
#
loop_
_entity.id
_entity.type
_entity.pdbx_description
1 polymer ?
#
loop_
_entity_poly.entity_id
_entity_poly.type
_entity_poly.pdbx_seq_one_letter_code
_entity_poly.pdbx_strand_id
1 'polypeptide(L)'
;DTIYMIVFFVIVGGVILLTLWGIWQGAQYMKKQKNEGTDKKKMMDAMAKVMQEKVGEYTYAVGNYTRTEQHGRTTTYYYYSYILAFNSSELVIFPFVVKDKELLLRNCLSINWNEVKFSYKIGKKGLDMTINMAGEKLIINVHKVRKSTGVENSAEPLGIYQEAEVERLISYLPQYKSYAGK
;
A
#
# COMPACT_ATOMS: atom_id res chain seq x y z
N ASP A 1 -7.86 -52.34 26.42
CA ASP A 1 -8.30 -50.98 26.90
C ASP A 1 -7.24 -49.89 26.77
N THR A 2 -5.96 -50.20 26.88
CA THR A 2 -4.86 -49.19 26.78
C THR A 2 -4.80 -48.51 25.43
N ILE A 3 -5.04 -49.23 24.31
CA ILE A 3 -5.02 -48.69 22.95
C ILE A 3 -6.09 -47.64 22.76
N TYR A 4 -7.30 -47.85 23.26
CA TYR A 4 -8.40 -46.87 23.14
C TYR A 4 -8.09 -45.60 23.92
N MET A 5 -7.44 -45.71 25.06
CA MET A 5 -6.99 -44.53 25.84
C MET A 5 -5.96 -43.73 25.09
N ILE A 6 -4.98 -44.36 24.45
CA ILE A 6 -3.94 -43.68 23.66
C ILE A 6 -4.57 -42.95 22.49
N VAL A 7 -5.46 -43.63 21.74
CA VAL A 7 -6.16 -43.02 20.58
C VAL A 7 -7.01 -41.84 21.05
N PHE A 8 -7.73 -41.95 22.13
CA PHE A 8 -8.51 -40.86 22.73
C PHE A 8 -7.65 -39.63 23.03
N PHE A 9 -6.52 -39.81 23.72
CA PHE A 9 -5.61 -38.71 24.04
C PHE A 9 -4.98 -38.07 22.84
N VAL A 10 -4.67 -38.82 21.78
CA VAL A 10 -4.15 -38.28 20.52
C VAL A 10 -5.21 -37.43 19.81
N ILE A 11 -6.45 -37.90 19.75
CA ILE A 11 -7.56 -37.16 19.11
C ILE A 11 -7.85 -35.88 19.90
N VAL A 12 -8.01 -35.96 21.21
CA VAL A 12 -8.31 -34.81 22.05
C VAL A 12 -7.17 -33.79 22.04
N GLY A 13 -5.93 -34.27 22.15
CA GLY A 13 -4.74 -33.42 22.03
C GLY A 13 -4.64 -32.72 20.66
N GLY A 14 -4.93 -33.43 19.59
CA GLY A 14 -4.98 -32.87 18.24
C GLY A 14 -6.04 -31.78 18.07
N VAL A 15 -7.25 -32.00 18.61
CA VAL A 15 -8.33 -31.00 18.59
C VAL A 15 -7.94 -29.76 19.39
N ILE A 16 -7.35 -29.95 20.58
CA ILE A 16 -6.89 -28.80 21.41
C ILE A 16 -5.82 -28.00 20.67
N LEU A 17 -4.83 -28.65 20.05
CA LEU A 17 -3.79 -27.97 19.29
C LEU A 17 -4.36 -27.19 18.10
N LEU A 18 -5.30 -27.76 17.35
CA LEU A 18 -5.97 -27.09 16.23
C LEU A 18 -6.78 -25.86 16.69
N THR A 19 -7.49 -25.99 17.81
CA THR A 19 -8.26 -24.85 18.35
C THR A 19 -7.33 -23.72 18.83
N LEU A 20 -6.25 -24.04 19.53
CA LEU A 20 -5.25 -23.05 19.96
C LEU A 20 -4.58 -22.39 18.77
N TRP A 21 -4.24 -23.15 17.72
CA TRP A 21 -3.69 -22.60 16.49
C TRP A 21 -4.69 -21.67 15.79
N GLY A 22 -5.97 -22.03 15.72
CA GLY A 22 -7.04 -21.19 15.17
C GLY A 22 -7.21 -19.87 15.95
N ILE A 23 -7.19 -19.92 17.28
CA ILE A 23 -7.25 -18.74 18.15
C ILE A 23 -6.02 -17.84 17.91
N TRP A 24 -4.83 -18.43 17.83
CA TRP A 24 -3.59 -17.68 17.53
C TRP A 24 -3.63 -16.99 16.17
N GLN A 25 -4.09 -17.70 15.12
CA GLN A 25 -4.29 -17.13 13.79
C GLN A 25 -5.30 -15.97 13.81
N GLY A 26 -6.43 -16.13 14.51
CA GLY A 26 -7.44 -15.09 14.70
C GLY A 26 -6.88 -13.85 15.40
N ALA A 27 -6.09 -14.04 16.46
CA ALA A 27 -5.45 -12.95 17.19
C ALA A 27 -4.42 -12.20 16.32
N GLN A 28 -3.64 -12.91 15.51
CA GLN A 28 -2.71 -12.30 14.54
C GLN A 28 -3.44 -11.50 13.47
N TYR A 29 -4.55 -12.02 12.95
CA TYR A 29 -5.39 -11.32 11.98
C TYR A 29 -5.97 -10.02 12.55
N MET A 30 -6.53 -10.07 13.76
CA MET A 30 -7.08 -8.90 14.46
C MET A 30 -6.02 -7.84 14.75
N LYS A 31 -4.82 -8.26 15.19
CA LYS A 31 -3.67 -7.36 15.41
C LYS A 31 -3.24 -6.69 14.11
N LYS A 32 -3.25 -7.44 13.01
CA LYS A 32 -2.90 -6.93 11.69
C LYS A 32 -3.90 -5.86 11.23
N GLN A 33 -5.21 -6.13 11.30
CA GLN A 33 -6.25 -5.14 10.96
C GLN A 33 -6.14 -3.85 11.78
N LYS A 34 -5.86 -3.99 13.10
CA LYS A 34 -5.68 -2.83 13.97
C LYS A 34 -4.49 -1.99 13.56
N ASN A 35 -3.36 -2.62 13.22
CA ASN A 35 -2.17 -1.91 12.76
C ASN A 35 -2.40 -1.20 11.43
N GLU A 36 -3.05 -1.87 10.46
CA GLU A 36 -3.42 -1.29 9.16
C GLU A 36 -4.33 -0.07 9.32
N GLY A 37 -5.34 -0.15 10.19
CA GLY A 37 -6.20 0.98 10.51
C GLY A 37 -5.45 2.16 11.17
N THR A 38 -4.48 1.87 12.02
CA THR A 38 -3.64 2.88 12.67
C THR A 38 -2.74 3.58 11.66
N ASP A 39 -2.14 2.84 10.73
CA ASP A 39 -1.27 3.39 9.69
C ASP A 39 -2.08 4.26 8.70
N LYS A 40 -3.28 3.82 8.33
CA LYS A 40 -4.21 4.63 7.52
C LYS A 40 -4.60 5.93 8.23
N LYS A 41 -4.87 5.87 9.55
CA LYS A 41 -5.17 7.06 10.33
C LYS A 41 -4.00 8.04 10.37
N LYS A 42 -2.77 7.57 10.60
CA LYS A 42 -1.56 8.41 10.55
C LYS A 42 -1.40 9.09 9.20
N MET A 43 -1.66 8.37 8.11
CA MET A 43 -1.64 8.92 6.77
C MET A 43 -2.66 10.06 6.63
N MET A 44 -3.90 9.86 7.06
CA MET A 44 -4.95 10.87 7.00
C MET A 44 -4.63 12.09 7.87
N ASP A 45 -4.13 11.87 9.09
CA ASP A 45 -3.74 12.96 10.01
C ASP A 45 -2.58 13.80 9.41
N ALA A 46 -1.62 13.16 8.77
CA ALA A 46 -0.53 13.85 8.09
C ALA A 46 -1.02 14.66 6.89
N MET A 47 -1.96 14.11 6.11
CA MET A 47 -2.61 14.83 5.02
C MET A 47 -3.43 16.02 5.51
N ALA A 48 -4.14 15.88 6.63
CA ALA A 48 -4.90 16.96 7.23
C ALA A 48 -4.03 18.17 7.59
N LYS A 49 -2.80 17.93 8.06
CA LYS A 49 -1.84 19.02 8.35
C LYS A 49 -1.44 19.82 7.11
N VAL A 50 -1.41 19.18 5.94
CA VAL A 50 -0.99 19.80 4.68
C VAL A 50 -2.16 20.43 3.94
N MET A 51 -3.31 19.77 3.91
CA MET A 51 -4.46 20.15 3.10
C MET A 51 -5.59 20.82 3.91
N GLN A 52 -5.49 20.81 5.24
CA GLN A 52 -6.44 21.42 6.17
C GLN A 52 -7.91 21.14 5.82
N GLU A 53 -8.58 22.06 5.12
CA GLU A 53 -10.01 21.98 4.84
C GLU A 53 -10.40 20.97 3.76
N LYS A 54 -9.44 20.43 3.03
CA LYS A 54 -9.71 19.56 1.87
C LYS A 54 -9.74 18.05 2.18
N VAL A 55 -9.49 17.66 3.43
CA VAL A 55 -9.36 16.23 3.80
C VAL A 55 -10.60 15.39 3.45
N GLY A 56 -11.79 15.94 3.60
CA GLY A 56 -13.05 15.26 3.28
C GLY A 56 -13.36 15.12 1.79
N GLU A 57 -12.68 15.87 0.93
CA GLU A 57 -12.93 15.92 -0.52
C GLU A 57 -12.11 14.90 -1.31
N TYR A 58 -11.11 14.27 -0.67
CA TYR A 58 -10.19 13.36 -1.32
C TYR A 58 -10.32 11.94 -0.82
N THR A 59 -10.07 11.00 -1.73
CA THR A 59 -9.76 9.61 -1.39
C THR A 59 -8.25 9.47 -1.31
N TYR A 60 -7.76 8.61 -0.40
CA TYR A 60 -6.33 8.44 -0.14
C TYR A 60 -5.89 7.02 -0.45
N ALA A 61 -4.75 6.89 -1.11
CA ALA A 61 -4.07 5.62 -1.30
C ALA A 61 -2.56 5.77 -1.08
N VAL A 62 -1.89 4.67 -0.78
CA VAL A 62 -0.43 4.63 -0.65
C VAL A 62 0.16 3.91 -1.85
N GLY A 63 1.12 4.57 -2.49
CA GLY A 63 1.91 4.01 -3.57
C GLY A 63 3.38 3.90 -3.21
N ASN A 64 4.13 3.12 -3.97
CA ASN A 64 5.57 3.03 -3.85
C ASN A 64 6.23 2.84 -5.21
N TYR A 65 7.53 3.08 -5.24
CA TYR A 65 8.39 2.72 -6.36
C TYR A 65 9.77 2.31 -5.82
N THR A 66 10.33 1.28 -6.40
CA THR A 66 11.70 0.84 -6.10
C THR A 66 12.54 1.00 -7.34
N ARG A 67 13.58 1.84 -7.26
CA ARG A 67 14.61 1.96 -8.29
C ARG A 67 15.80 1.09 -7.91
N THR A 68 16.30 0.33 -8.85
CA THR A 68 17.47 -0.52 -8.67
C THR A 68 18.59 0.01 -9.56
N GLU A 69 19.77 0.23 -8.98
CA GLU A 69 20.98 0.59 -9.71
C GLU A 69 22.04 -0.48 -9.48
N GLN A 70 22.67 -0.92 -10.56
CA GLN A 70 23.73 -1.92 -10.51
C GLN A 70 25.06 -1.26 -10.86
N HIS A 71 26.00 -1.31 -9.92
CA HIS A 71 27.37 -0.82 -10.07
C HIS A 71 28.34 -2.00 -9.91
N GLY A 72 28.71 -2.62 -11.04
CA GLY A 72 29.53 -3.82 -11.04
C GLY A 72 28.83 -4.99 -10.31
N ARG A 73 29.38 -5.45 -9.17
CA ARG A 73 28.80 -6.54 -8.35
C ARG A 73 27.86 -6.05 -7.25
N THR A 74 27.73 -4.73 -7.06
CA THR A 74 26.89 -4.14 -6.02
C THR A 74 25.56 -3.68 -6.60
N THR A 75 24.46 -4.05 -5.94
CA THR A 75 23.12 -3.59 -6.29
C THR A 75 22.62 -2.66 -5.20
N THR A 76 22.23 -1.44 -5.58
CA THR A 76 21.64 -0.45 -4.68
C THR A 76 20.16 -0.31 -4.96
N TYR A 77 19.36 -0.30 -3.90
CA TYR A 77 17.91 -0.14 -3.96
C TYR A 77 17.52 1.21 -3.36
N TYR A 78 16.76 2.00 -4.14
CA TYR A 78 16.17 3.27 -3.69
C TYR A 78 14.67 3.08 -3.55
N TYR A 79 14.15 3.34 -2.37
CA TYR A 79 12.73 3.18 -2.06
C TYR A 79 12.04 4.54 -2.00
N TYR A 80 10.97 4.68 -2.76
CA TYR A 80 10.13 5.87 -2.78
C TYR A 80 8.73 5.50 -2.33
N SER A 81 8.19 6.27 -1.41
CA SER A 81 6.82 6.07 -0.90
C SER A 81 6.01 7.34 -1.10
N TYR A 82 4.74 7.16 -1.49
CA TYR A 82 3.85 8.24 -1.85
C TYR A 82 2.50 8.07 -1.18
N ILE A 83 1.94 9.16 -0.67
CA ILE A 83 0.51 9.28 -0.39
C ILE A 83 -0.12 9.93 -1.61
N LEU A 84 -1.16 9.31 -2.13
CA LEU A 84 -1.95 9.78 -3.26
C LEU A 84 -3.28 10.28 -2.71
N ALA A 85 -3.55 11.57 -2.82
CA ALA A 85 -4.86 12.14 -2.55
C ALA A 85 -5.52 12.47 -3.88
N PHE A 86 -6.71 11.97 -4.14
CA PHE A 86 -7.35 12.11 -5.44
C PHE A 86 -8.86 12.27 -5.35
N ASN A 87 -9.40 12.97 -6.32
CA ASN A 87 -10.82 13.14 -6.57
C ASN A 87 -11.09 13.15 -8.09
N SER A 88 -12.28 13.56 -8.52
CA SER A 88 -12.66 13.58 -9.94
C SER A 88 -11.88 14.58 -10.79
N SER A 89 -11.23 15.59 -10.20
CA SER A 89 -10.55 16.66 -10.92
C SER A 89 -9.02 16.56 -10.91
N GLU A 90 -8.45 16.09 -9.80
CA GLU A 90 -6.99 16.12 -9.61
C GLU A 90 -6.46 14.93 -8.82
N LEU A 91 -5.16 14.68 -8.98
CA LEU A 91 -4.33 13.79 -8.20
C LEU A 91 -3.23 14.62 -7.51
N VAL A 92 -3.17 14.58 -6.19
CA VAL A 92 -2.10 15.20 -5.42
C VAL A 92 -1.20 14.12 -4.84
N ILE A 93 0.09 14.21 -5.12
CA ILE A 93 1.10 13.21 -4.75
C ILE A 93 1.98 13.81 -3.67
N PHE A 94 2.07 13.13 -2.53
CA PHE A 94 2.91 13.50 -1.42
C PHE A 94 4.01 12.45 -1.24
N PRO A 95 5.24 12.71 -1.67
CA PRO A 95 6.36 11.87 -1.27
C PRO A 95 6.51 11.91 0.25
N PHE A 96 6.75 10.76 0.87
CA PHE A 96 6.96 10.69 2.31
C PHE A 96 8.07 9.73 2.70
N VAL A 97 8.56 9.89 3.91
CA VAL A 97 9.44 8.95 4.58
C VAL A 97 8.92 8.68 5.98
N VAL A 98 9.17 7.49 6.49
CA VAL A 98 8.90 7.15 7.89
C VAL A 98 10.24 7.22 8.64
N LYS A 99 10.32 8.09 9.64
CA LYS A 99 11.50 8.24 10.50
C LYS A 99 11.05 8.35 11.95
N ASP A 100 11.68 7.61 12.84
CA ASP A 100 11.35 7.57 14.27
C ASP A 100 9.86 7.30 14.55
N LYS A 101 9.24 6.45 13.70
CA LYS A 101 7.80 6.13 13.69
C LYS A 101 6.89 7.31 13.33
N GLU A 102 7.44 8.42 12.89
CA GLU A 102 6.70 9.56 12.38
C GLU A 102 6.67 9.56 10.85
N LEU A 103 5.56 10.04 10.31
CA LEU A 103 5.37 10.19 8.87
C LEU A 103 5.73 11.61 8.47
N LEU A 104 6.84 11.75 7.73
CA LEU A 104 7.34 13.04 7.27
C LEU A 104 6.98 13.23 5.80
N LEU A 105 6.12 14.19 5.51
CA LEU A 105 5.73 14.55 4.15
C LEU A 105 6.74 15.51 3.53
N ARG A 106 6.97 15.34 2.22
CA ARG A 106 7.73 16.26 1.38
C ARG A 106 6.80 17.14 0.55
N ASN A 107 7.35 18.04 -0.25
CA ASN A 107 6.58 18.90 -1.13
C ASN A 107 5.67 18.07 -2.04
N CYS A 108 4.41 18.46 -2.11
CA CYS A 108 3.43 17.77 -2.94
C CYS A 108 3.50 18.23 -4.38
N LEU A 109 2.99 17.36 -5.26
CA LEU A 109 2.77 17.60 -6.66
C LEU A 109 1.28 17.46 -6.95
N SER A 110 0.61 18.53 -7.38
CA SER A 110 -0.77 18.48 -7.85
C SER A 110 -0.82 18.31 -9.36
N ILE A 111 -1.67 17.43 -9.82
CA ILE A 111 -1.80 17.03 -11.21
C ILE A 111 -3.28 17.00 -11.57
N ASN A 112 -3.69 17.84 -12.53
CA ASN A 112 -5.00 17.72 -13.15
C ASN A 112 -5.01 16.50 -14.09
N TRP A 113 -6.04 15.67 -14.01
CA TRP A 113 -6.15 14.45 -14.81
C TRP A 113 -6.05 14.68 -16.32
N ASN A 114 -6.47 15.86 -16.79
CA ASN A 114 -6.49 16.21 -18.22
C ASN A 114 -5.18 16.82 -18.74
N GLU A 115 -4.26 17.21 -17.87
CA GLU A 115 -3.04 17.94 -18.26
C GLU A 115 -1.82 17.04 -18.44
N VAL A 116 -1.89 15.80 -17.98
CA VAL A 116 -0.74 14.91 -17.92
C VAL A 116 -1.01 13.60 -18.65
N LYS A 117 0.02 13.07 -19.31
CA LYS A 117 -0.06 11.76 -19.95
C LYS A 117 0.21 10.67 -18.94
N PHE A 118 -0.80 9.82 -18.74
CA PHE A 118 -0.70 8.62 -17.94
C PHE A 118 -0.50 7.39 -18.81
N SER A 119 0.37 6.48 -18.38
CA SER A 119 0.34 5.09 -18.81
C SER A 119 0.18 4.21 -17.58
N TYR A 120 -0.66 3.17 -17.68
CA TYR A 120 -0.96 2.34 -16.52
C TYR A 120 -1.23 0.89 -16.91
N LYS A 121 -0.98 0.00 -15.96
CA LYS A 121 -1.30 -1.42 -16.03
C LYS A 121 -2.09 -1.81 -14.79
N ILE A 122 -3.28 -2.36 -15.00
CA ILE A 122 -4.12 -2.88 -13.92
C ILE A 122 -3.90 -4.37 -13.82
N GLY A 123 -3.55 -4.84 -12.62
CA GLY A 123 -3.32 -6.24 -12.32
C GLY A 123 -4.11 -6.71 -11.09
N LYS A 124 -4.04 -8.00 -10.79
CA LYS A 124 -4.70 -8.59 -9.60
C LYS A 124 -4.23 -7.95 -8.28
N LYS A 125 -2.99 -7.49 -8.21
CA LYS A 125 -2.39 -6.91 -7.00
C LYS A 125 -2.69 -5.42 -6.84
N GLY A 126 -3.08 -4.71 -7.91
CA GLY A 126 -3.30 -3.28 -7.90
C GLY A 126 -3.03 -2.61 -9.24
N LEU A 127 -2.52 -1.39 -9.18
CA LEU A 127 -2.27 -0.48 -10.28
C LEU A 127 -0.78 -0.14 -10.35
N ASP A 128 -0.17 -0.32 -11.52
CA ASP A 128 1.14 0.25 -11.86
C ASP A 128 0.90 1.46 -12.75
N MET A 129 1.31 2.64 -12.31
CA MET A 129 1.05 3.90 -13.00
C MET A 129 2.36 4.62 -13.30
N THR A 130 2.47 5.16 -14.51
CA THR A 130 3.55 6.04 -14.92
C THR A 130 2.97 7.37 -15.37
N ILE A 131 3.46 8.45 -14.79
CA ILE A 131 3.06 9.82 -15.08
C ILE A 131 4.22 10.49 -15.82
N ASN A 132 3.97 11.01 -17.01
CA ASN A 132 4.98 11.69 -17.82
C ASN A 132 4.77 13.20 -17.73
N MET A 133 5.72 13.92 -17.14
CA MET A 133 5.66 15.36 -16.94
C MET A 133 6.98 16.00 -17.35
N ALA A 134 6.91 16.97 -18.26
CA ALA A 134 8.06 17.80 -18.67
C ALA A 134 9.36 17.01 -18.94
N GLY A 135 9.26 15.80 -19.48
CA GLY A 135 10.41 14.93 -19.78
C GLY A 135 10.82 13.98 -18.66
N GLU A 136 10.24 14.10 -17.49
CA GLU A 136 10.45 13.18 -16.37
C GLU A 136 9.35 12.13 -16.26
N LYS A 137 9.71 10.94 -15.77
CA LYS A 137 8.78 9.85 -15.51
C LYS A 137 8.68 9.59 -14.01
N LEU A 138 7.47 9.73 -13.49
CA LEU A 138 7.15 9.31 -12.13
C LEU A 138 6.43 7.97 -12.19
N ILE A 139 7.03 6.94 -11.58
CA ILE A 139 6.46 5.58 -11.53
C ILE A 139 5.92 5.35 -10.12
N ILE A 140 4.69 4.85 -10.03
CA ILE A 140 4.02 4.58 -8.77
C ILE A 140 3.27 3.25 -8.88
N ASN A 141 3.58 2.32 -7.99
CA ASN A 141 2.86 1.06 -7.82
C ASN A 141 1.90 1.20 -6.65
N VAL A 142 0.62 0.99 -6.88
CA VAL A 142 -0.44 1.12 -5.86
C VAL A 142 -1.07 -0.25 -5.64
N HIS A 143 -0.67 -0.92 -4.58
CA HIS A 143 -1.14 -2.27 -4.26
C HIS A 143 -2.42 -2.22 -3.42
N LYS A 144 -3.39 -3.09 -3.71
CA LYS A 144 -4.63 -3.25 -2.93
C LYS A 144 -4.38 -3.63 -1.47
N VAL A 145 -3.35 -4.44 -1.24
CA VAL A 145 -2.90 -4.86 0.09
C VAL A 145 -1.41 -4.66 0.22
N ARG A 146 -0.99 -3.93 1.24
CA ARG A 146 0.42 -3.71 1.59
C ARG A 146 0.67 -4.20 3.01
N LYS A 147 1.77 -4.91 3.18
CA LYS A 147 2.23 -5.36 4.50
C LYS A 147 3.34 -4.41 4.96
N SER A 148 3.24 -3.91 6.18
CA SER A 148 4.37 -3.18 6.76
C SER A 148 5.55 -4.13 6.98
N THR A 149 6.73 -3.70 6.58
CA THR A 149 7.98 -4.41 6.93
C THR A 149 8.46 -4.05 8.32
N GLY A 150 7.92 -2.97 8.92
CA GLY A 150 8.40 -2.40 10.18
C GLY A 150 9.79 -1.75 10.09
N VAL A 151 10.38 -1.70 8.89
CA VAL A 151 11.69 -1.10 8.64
C VAL A 151 11.49 0.27 8.01
N GLU A 152 12.04 1.29 8.62
CA GLU A 152 12.09 2.64 8.07
C GLU A 152 12.85 2.66 6.74
N ASN A 153 12.44 3.52 5.82
CA ASN A 153 13.01 3.61 4.46
C ASN A 153 12.94 2.32 3.63
N SER A 154 12.04 1.40 3.97
CA SER A 154 11.76 0.23 3.14
C SER A 154 10.76 0.53 2.03
N ALA A 155 10.60 -0.40 1.09
CA ALA A 155 9.60 -0.30 0.03
C ALA A 155 8.15 -0.26 0.57
N GLU A 156 7.91 -0.81 1.76
CA GLU A 156 6.60 -0.93 2.39
C GLU A 156 6.66 -0.50 3.87
N PRO A 157 6.87 0.81 4.14
CA PRO A 157 7.00 1.31 5.51
C PRO A 157 5.68 1.26 6.28
N LEU A 158 4.53 1.28 5.58
CA LEU A 158 3.20 1.25 6.16
C LEU A 158 2.42 0.01 5.68
N GLY A 159 1.84 -0.71 6.64
CA GLY A 159 0.84 -1.75 6.36
C GLY A 159 -0.54 -1.13 6.14
N ILE A 160 -1.18 -1.42 5.02
CA ILE A 160 -2.50 -0.86 4.70
C ILE A 160 -3.30 -1.82 3.82
N TYR A 161 -4.62 -1.89 4.07
CA TYR A 161 -5.59 -2.50 3.19
C TYR A 161 -6.39 -1.39 2.51
N GLN A 162 -6.28 -1.29 1.18
CA GLN A 162 -6.79 -0.16 0.39
C GLN A 162 -7.43 -0.60 -0.94
N GLU A 163 -8.16 -1.70 -0.96
CA GLU A 163 -8.75 -2.23 -2.20
C GLU A 163 -9.78 -1.27 -2.79
N ALA A 164 -10.68 -0.74 -1.96
CA ALA A 164 -11.71 0.20 -2.39
C ALA A 164 -11.11 1.52 -2.92
N GLU A 165 -10.06 2.01 -2.27
CA GLU A 165 -9.35 3.23 -2.66
C GLU A 165 -8.63 3.04 -4.01
N VAL A 166 -8.01 1.88 -4.23
CA VAL A 166 -7.37 1.54 -5.51
C VAL A 166 -8.39 1.43 -6.64
N GLU A 167 -9.53 0.80 -6.41
CA GLU A 167 -10.61 0.71 -7.40
C GLU A 167 -11.18 2.09 -7.75
N ARG A 168 -11.33 2.96 -6.75
CA ARG A 168 -11.74 4.34 -6.96
C ARG A 168 -10.69 5.15 -7.73
N LEU A 169 -9.40 4.97 -7.44
CA LEU A 169 -8.31 5.58 -8.21
C LEU A 169 -8.38 5.17 -9.68
N ILE A 170 -8.57 3.88 -9.95
CA ILE A 170 -8.70 3.35 -11.31
C ILE A 170 -9.88 4.00 -12.06
N SER A 171 -11.01 4.26 -11.38
CA SER A 171 -12.18 4.88 -12.00
C SER A 171 -11.97 6.33 -12.45
N TYR A 172 -11.00 7.03 -11.88
CA TYR A 172 -10.64 8.39 -12.25
C TYR A 172 -9.54 8.48 -13.32
N LEU A 173 -8.84 7.38 -13.59
CA LEU A 173 -7.81 7.37 -14.63
C LEU A 173 -8.45 7.68 -16.01
N PRO A 174 -7.84 8.57 -16.79
CA PRO A 174 -8.31 8.80 -18.13
C PRO A 174 -8.39 7.50 -18.92
N GLN A 175 -9.51 7.24 -19.59
CA GLN A 175 -9.69 6.04 -20.44
C GLN A 175 -8.79 6.15 -21.68
N TYR A 176 -7.49 6.04 -21.49
CA TYR A 176 -6.60 5.81 -22.61
C TYR A 176 -6.70 4.34 -23.01
N LYS A 177 -7.03 4.12 -24.29
CA LYS A 177 -6.94 2.80 -24.93
C LYS A 177 -5.60 2.19 -24.52
N SER A 178 -5.63 1.06 -23.82
CA SER A 178 -4.44 0.31 -23.53
C SER A 178 -3.74 0.03 -24.86
N TYR A 179 -2.55 0.58 -25.06
CA TYR A 179 -1.62 -0.01 -25.99
C TYR A 179 -1.20 -1.34 -25.39
N ALA A 180 -2.02 -2.35 -25.63
CA ALA A 180 -1.57 -3.72 -25.50
C ALA A 180 -0.42 -3.87 -26.48
N GLY A 181 0.79 -3.85 -25.93
CA GLY A 181 1.98 -4.17 -26.70
C GLY A 181 1.81 -5.56 -27.30
N LYS A 182 1.92 -5.62 -28.61
CA LYS A 182 2.19 -6.84 -29.34
C LYS A 182 3.55 -7.38 -28.95
#